data_2a204e019bdd7f3470c2b0e90ad140de
#
_entry.id   2a204e019bdd7f3470c2b0e90ad140de
#
_cell.length_a   1.000
_cell.length_b   1.000
_cell.length_c   1.000
_cell.angle_alpha   90.00
_cell.angle_beta   90.00
_cell.angle_gamma   90.00
#
_symmetry.space_group_name_H-M   'P 1'
#
loop_
_entity.id
_entity.type
_entity.pdbx_description
1 polymer ?
#
loop_
_entity_poly.entity_id
_entity_poly.type
_entity_poly.pdbx_seq_one_letter_code
_entity_poly.pdbx_strand_id
1 'polypeptide(L)'
;MAGCQISTVFAAISGAHVRGLNSHGIVAVKDKEVREADIARVIEAAKAVAIPMDREVLHVLPQQYVIDDQDGIRDPLGMAGVRLEAKVHIVTTAVTSAQNVVKCANRCGLQVADIVLEPLASAQAVLEDDEKELGVALIDIGGGTCDIAVFADGAIVHTAVCRSAAATSPTTSPPCCARRSTRPRRSSASTAARRAR
;
A
#
# COMPACT_ATOMS: atom_id res chain seq x y z
N MET A 1 -4.76 -16.93 -27.86
CA MET A 1 -4.58 -17.97 -26.82
C MET A 1 -3.13 -17.92 -26.38
N ALA A 2 -2.84 -17.96 -25.06
CA ALA A 2 -1.48 -17.75 -24.53
C ALA A 2 -0.49 -18.89 -24.82
N GLY A 3 -0.93 -20.01 -25.44
CA GLY A 3 -0.07 -21.16 -25.77
C GLY A 3 0.51 -21.93 -24.59
N CYS A 4 0.14 -21.56 -23.36
CA CYS A 4 0.56 -22.24 -22.12
C CYS A 4 -0.66 -22.60 -21.26
N GLN A 5 -0.53 -23.65 -20.47
CA GLN A 5 -1.54 -24.06 -19.51
C GLN A 5 -1.33 -23.29 -18.19
N ILE A 6 -2.29 -22.45 -17.82
CA ILE A 6 -2.29 -21.69 -16.58
C ILE A 6 -3.11 -22.47 -15.55
N SER A 7 -2.54 -22.80 -14.40
CA SER A 7 -3.19 -23.51 -13.31
C SER A 7 -3.36 -22.65 -12.05
N THR A 8 -2.43 -21.71 -11.82
CA THR A 8 -2.37 -20.88 -10.62
C THR A 8 -2.32 -19.41 -10.99
N VAL A 9 -3.05 -18.58 -10.25
CA VAL A 9 -3.18 -17.13 -10.50
C VAL A 9 -3.13 -16.33 -9.20
N PHE A 10 -2.65 -15.10 -9.29
CA PHE A 10 -2.91 -14.07 -8.30
C PHE A 10 -4.19 -13.32 -8.71
N ALA A 11 -5.08 -13.09 -7.76
CA ALA A 11 -6.32 -12.37 -8.00
C ALA A 11 -6.23 -10.96 -7.41
N ALA A 12 -6.39 -9.94 -8.26
CA ALA A 12 -6.48 -8.57 -7.78
C ALA A 12 -7.91 -8.24 -7.31
N ILE A 13 -8.01 -7.48 -6.22
CA ILE A 13 -9.29 -7.02 -5.67
C ILE A 13 -9.28 -5.50 -5.52
N SER A 14 -10.39 -4.88 -5.91
CA SER A 14 -10.69 -3.46 -5.77
C SER A 14 -12.17 -3.27 -5.48
N GLY A 15 -12.55 -2.10 -5.03
CA GLY A 15 -13.95 -1.73 -4.82
C GLY A 15 -14.24 -1.12 -3.45
N ALA A 16 -15.45 -0.60 -3.28
CA ALA A 16 -15.89 0.11 -2.07
C ALA A 16 -15.87 -0.75 -0.78
N HIS A 17 -15.69 -2.06 -0.91
CA HIS A 17 -15.55 -2.98 0.21
C HIS A 17 -14.10 -3.05 0.74
N VAL A 18 -13.13 -2.49 0.02
CA VAL A 18 -11.74 -2.34 0.49
C VAL A 18 -11.63 -1.08 1.35
N ARG A 19 -10.92 -1.17 2.46
CA ARG A 19 -10.63 -0.04 3.36
C ARG A 19 -9.20 -0.14 3.85
N GLY A 20 -8.48 0.99 3.80
CA GLY A 20 -7.19 1.17 4.41
C GLY A 20 -7.31 1.90 5.75
N LEU A 21 -6.51 1.51 6.71
CA LEU A 21 -6.36 2.20 7.98
C LEU A 21 -4.89 2.16 8.41
N ASN A 22 -4.45 3.23 9.06
CA ASN A 22 -3.12 3.26 9.65
C ASN A 22 -3.20 2.85 11.12
N SER A 23 -2.28 2.01 11.53
CA SER A 23 -2.14 1.56 12.90
C SER A 23 -0.69 1.64 13.34
N HIS A 24 -0.46 1.58 14.63
CA HIS A 24 0.86 1.51 15.21
C HIS A 24 0.89 0.45 16.32
N GLY A 25 2.01 -0.27 16.36
CA GLY A 25 2.32 -1.22 17.43
C GLY A 25 3.52 -0.75 18.20
N ILE A 26 3.60 -1.10 19.47
CA ILE A 26 4.71 -0.77 20.35
C ILE A 26 5.07 -2.01 21.16
N VAL A 27 6.36 -2.37 21.17
CA VAL A 27 6.88 -3.46 21.98
C VAL A 27 8.20 -3.08 22.65
N ALA A 28 8.47 -3.66 23.81
CA ALA A 28 9.76 -3.57 24.45
C ALA A 28 10.74 -4.58 23.85
N VAL A 29 11.96 -4.14 23.58
CA VAL A 29 13.08 -4.98 23.10
C VAL A 29 13.78 -5.59 24.31
N LYS A 30 13.83 -6.94 24.37
CA LYS A 30 14.33 -7.63 25.56
C LYS A 30 15.85 -7.59 25.71
N ASP A 31 16.56 -7.74 24.61
CA ASP A 31 18.03 -7.91 24.60
C ASP A 31 18.78 -6.63 24.22
N LYS A 32 18.10 -5.46 24.22
CA LYS A 32 18.61 -4.17 23.79
C LYS A 32 19.09 -4.14 22.33
N GLU A 33 18.83 -5.18 21.57
CA GLU A 33 19.11 -5.30 20.16
C GLU A 33 17.87 -5.89 19.46
N VAL A 34 17.39 -5.24 18.41
CA VAL A 34 16.19 -5.63 17.68
C VAL A 34 16.46 -6.88 16.86
N ARG A 35 15.64 -7.91 17.07
CA ARG A 35 15.65 -9.17 16.33
C ARG A 35 14.40 -9.34 15.49
N GLU A 36 14.42 -10.27 14.55
CA GLU A 36 13.23 -10.61 13.73
C GLU A 36 12.00 -10.94 14.57
N ALA A 37 12.20 -11.60 15.72
CA ALA A 37 11.10 -11.91 16.65
C ALA A 37 10.45 -10.64 17.24
N ASP A 38 11.22 -9.56 17.43
CA ASP A 38 10.70 -8.28 17.91
C ASP A 38 9.93 -7.56 16.81
N ILE A 39 10.42 -7.63 15.57
CA ILE A 39 9.73 -7.10 14.39
C ILE A 39 8.39 -7.82 14.20
N ALA A 40 8.38 -9.15 14.27
CA ALA A 40 7.14 -9.91 14.17
C ALA A 40 6.15 -9.53 15.30
N ARG A 41 6.63 -9.39 16.55
CA ARG A 41 5.79 -8.99 17.68
C ARG A 41 5.21 -7.58 17.54
N VAL A 42 5.99 -6.61 17.04
CA VAL A 42 5.49 -5.24 16.87
C VAL A 42 4.46 -5.15 15.75
N ILE A 43 4.62 -5.93 14.68
CA ILE A 43 3.63 -6.03 13.61
C ILE A 43 2.35 -6.69 14.14
N GLU A 44 2.44 -7.76 14.93
CA GLU A 44 1.27 -8.38 15.56
C GLU A 44 0.58 -7.42 16.55
N ALA A 45 1.35 -6.64 17.31
CA ALA A 45 0.77 -5.60 18.17
C ALA A 45 0.03 -4.52 17.34
N ALA A 46 0.57 -4.14 16.19
CA ALA A 46 -0.08 -3.19 15.28
C ALA A 46 -1.36 -3.77 14.64
N LYS A 47 -1.44 -5.09 14.44
CA LYS A 47 -2.66 -5.78 13.95
C LYS A 47 -3.76 -5.91 14.99
N ALA A 48 -3.49 -5.69 16.27
CA ALA A 48 -4.46 -5.81 17.36
C ALA A 48 -5.58 -4.74 17.34
N VAL A 49 -5.81 -4.12 16.18
CA VAL A 49 -6.93 -3.21 15.95
C VAL A 49 -8.22 -4.01 15.82
N ALA A 50 -9.29 -3.51 16.43
CA ALA A 50 -10.62 -4.12 16.30
C ALA A 50 -11.10 -4.08 14.85
N ILE A 51 -11.05 -5.24 14.18
CA ILE A 51 -11.56 -5.42 12.83
C ILE A 51 -12.94 -6.08 12.94
N PRO A 52 -13.98 -5.52 12.29
CA PRO A 52 -15.30 -6.12 12.26
C PRO A 52 -15.28 -7.57 11.73
N MET A 53 -16.15 -8.44 12.24
CA MET A 53 -16.18 -9.87 11.88
C MET A 53 -16.54 -10.15 10.41
N ASP A 54 -17.13 -9.19 9.72
CA ASP A 54 -17.46 -9.25 8.29
C ASP A 54 -16.28 -8.88 7.38
N ARG A 55 -15.13 -8.54 7.98
CA ARG A 55 -13.92 -8.10 7.27
C ARG A 55 -12.73 -8.98 7.61
N GLU A 56 -11.82 -9.10 6.67
CA GLU A 56 -10.53 -9.77 6.86
C GLU A 56 -9.37 -8.84 6.46
N VAL A 57 -8.21 -9.06 7.04
CA VAL A 57 -6.98 -8.37 6.68
C VAL A 57 -6.48 -8.92 5.36
N LEU A 58 -6.35 -8.06 4.37
CA LEU A 58 -5.79 -8.40 3.07
C LEU A 58 -4.27 -8.21 3.06
N HIS A 59 -3.82 -7.02 3.52
CA HIS A 59 -2.40 -6.69 3.61
C HIS A 59 -2.09 -5.95 4.90
N VAL A 60 -0.88 -6.17 5.41
CA VAL A 60 -0.26 -5.36 6.46
C VAL A 60 1.06 -4.86 5.91
N LEU A 61 1.13 -3.56 5.67
CA LEU A 61 2.22 -2.91 4.96
C LEU A 61 2.98 -2.02 5.96
N PRO A 62 4.17 -2.42 6.41
CA PRO A 62 5.01 -1.57 7.25
C PRO A 62 5.35 -0.27 6.50
N GLN A 63 5.23 0.86 7.20
CA GLN A 63 5.57 2.17 6.67
C GLN A 63 6.95 2.61 7.17
N GLN A 64 7.11 2.59 8.48
CA GLN A 64 8.38 2.92 9.14
C GLN A 64 8.42 2.31 10.53
N TYR A 65 9.63 2.16 11.03
CA TYR A 65 9.88 1.80 12.40
C TYR A 65 10.46 2.98 13.18
N VAL A 66 10.22 2.97 14.48
CA VAL A 66 10.77 3.95 15.42
C VAL A 66 11.45 3.17 16.54
N ILE A 67 12.72 3.49 16.82
CA ILE A 67 13.46 2.90 17.93
C ILE A 67 13.76 4.01 18.94
N ASP A 68 13.24 3.85 20.15
CA ASP A 68 13.25 4.87 21.20
C ASP A 68 12.69 6.21 20.68
N ASP A 69 13.52 7.16 20.31
CA ASP A 69 13.14 8.47 19.78
C ASP A 69 13.61 8.71 18.32
N GLN A 70 14.15 7.66 17.66
CA GLN A 70 14.59 7.74 16.26
C GLN A 70 13.50 7.21 15.34
N ASP A 71 12.93 8.07 14.51
CA ASP A 71 11.93 7.75 13.50
C ASP A 71 12.56 7.57 12.09
N GLY A 72 11.73 7.16 11.13
CA GLY A 72 12.16 7.00 9.73
C GLY A 72 13.02 5.76 9.46
N ILE A 73 13.09 4.81 10.38
CA ILE A 73 13.85 3.58 10.19
C ILE A 73 13.05 2.62 9.31
N ARG A 74 13.69 2.10 8.26
CA ARG A 74 13.08 1.10 7.35
C ARG A 74 13.38 -0.32 7.76
N ASP A 75 14.62 -0.57 8.13
CA ASP A 75 15.07 -1.87 8.62
C ASP A 75 15.66 -1.70 10.02
N PRO A 76 14.92 -2.10 11.06
CA PRO A 76 15.35 -1.99 12.43
C PRO A 76 16.24 -3.15 12.88
N LEU A 77 16.45 -4.18 12.04
CA LEU A 77 17.17 -5.40 12.43
C LEU A 77 18.60 -5.11 12.89
N GLY A 78 18.99 -5.63 14.04
CA GLY A 78 20.34 -5.45 14.61
C GLY A 78 20.59 -4.07 15.24
N MET A 79 19.64 -3.15 15.22
CA MET A 79 19.76 -1.86 15.87
C MET A 79 19.60 -1.99 17.39
N ALA A 80 20.39 -1.21 18.13
CA ALA A 80 20.28 -1.14 19.60
C ALA A 80 19.13 -0.24 20.02
N GLY A 81 18.30 -0.69 20.97
CA GLY A 81 17.20 0.08 21.50
C GLY A 81 16.42 -0.69 22.57
N VAL A 82 15.57 0.01 23.28
CA VAL A 82 14.73 -0.54 24.35
C VAL A 82 13.27 -0.64 23.93
N ARG A 83 12.81 0.28 23.07
CA ARG A 83 11.44 0.37 22.58
C ARG A 83 11.44 0.35 21.06
N LEU A 84 10.69 -0.58 20.50
CA LEU A 84 10.45 -0.67 19.06
C LEU A 84 8.97 -0.34 18.79
N GLU A 85 8.74 0.62 17.90
CA GLU A 85 7.42 0.93 17.36
C GLU A 85 7.40 0.64 15.86
N ALA A 86 6.25 0.18 15.35
CA ALA A 86 6.02 0.06 13.91
C ALA A 86 4.76 0.82 13.54
N LYS A 87 4.85 1.67 12.53
CA LYS A 87 3.69 2.26 11.86
C LYS A 87 3.37 1.40 10.65
N VAL A 88 2.13 0.97 10.53
CA VAL A 88 1.70 0.06 9.47
C VAL A 88 0.42 0.57 8.80
N HIS A 89 0.31 0.34 7.51
CA HIS A 89 -0.93 0.50 6.77
C HIS A 89 -1.60 -0.87 6.64
N ILE A 90 -2.80 -1.00 7.21
CA ILE A 90 -3.58 -2.23 7.18
C ILE A 90 -4.68 -2.06 6.14
N VAL A 91 -4.71 -2.95 5.16
CA VAL A 91 -5.79 -3.01 4.17
C VAL A 91 -6.71 -4.17 4.51
N THR A 92 -8.00 -3.88 4.61
CA THR A 92 -9.03 -4.85 4.92
C THR A 92 -10.06 -4.93 3.79
N THR A 93 -10.65 -6.11 3.60
CA THR A 93 -11.72 -6.34 2.62
C THR A 93 -12.90 -7.06 3.26
N ALA A 94 -14.06 -7.03 2.62
CA ALA A 94 -15.20 -7.85 3.03
C ALA A 94 -14.92 -9.33 2.70
N VAL A 95 -15.05 -10.21 3.69
CA VAL A 95 -14.83 -11.66 3.56
C VAL A 95 -15.61 -12.25 2.39
N THR A 96 -16.89 -11.85 2.24
CA THR A 96 -17.76 -12.33 1.16
C THR A 96 -17.25 -11.95 -0.22
N SER A 97 -16.65 -10.76 -0.37
CA SER A 97 -16.12 -10.29 -1.66
C SER A 97 -14.87 -11.08 -2.06
N ALA A 98 -13.92 -11.27 -1.15
CA ALA A 98 -12.73 -12.07 -1.39
C ALA A 98 -13.08 -13.52 -1.73
N GLN A 99 -13.98 -14.15 -0.95
CA GLN A 99 -14.44 -15.51 -1.22
C GLN A 99 -15.14 -15.65 -2.59
N ASN A 100 -15.88 -14.63 -3.03
CA ASN A 100 -16.53 -14.66 -4.33
C ASN A 100 -15.52 -14.64 -5.47
N VAL A 101 -14.46 -13.84 -5.36
CA VAL A 101 -13.35 -13.82 -6.35
C VAL A 101 -12.70 -15.20 -6.45
N VAL A 102 -12.34 -15.79 -5.30
CA VAL A 102 -11.75 -17.15 -5.25
C VAL A 102 -12.68 -18.18 -5.87
N LYS A 103 -13.98 -18.16 -5.53
CA LYS A 103 -14.96 -19.09 -6.10
C LYS A 103 -15.09 -18.94 -7.62
N CYS A 104 -15.05 -17.72 -8.14
CA CYS A 104 -15.11 -17.48 -9.59
C CYS A 104 -13.90 -18.06 -10.30
N ALA A 105 -12.69 -17.81 -9.77
CA ALA A 105 -11.46 -18.37 -10.33
C ALA A 105 -11.47 -19.93 -10.31
N ASN A 106 -11.85 -20.52 -9.18
CA ASN A 106 -11.93 -21.97 -9.03
C ASN A 106 -12.93 -22.61 -10.01
N ARG A 107 -14.07 -21.95 -10.29
CA ARG A 107 -15.05 -22.41 -11.29
C ARG A 107 -14.48 -22.42 -12.72
N CYS A 108 -13.49 -21.55 -12.99
CA CYS A 108 -12.76 -21.54 -14.25
C CYS A 108 -11.60 -22.53 -14.30
N GLY A 109 -11.44 -23.38 -13.27
CA GLY A 109 -10.33 -24.34 -13.18
C GLY A 109 -9.01 -23.72 -12.78
N LEU A 110 -9.00 -22.48 -12.24
CA LEU A 110 -7.81 -21.75 -11.80
C LEU A 110 -7.72 -21.80 -10.27
N GLN A 111 -6.54 -22.10 -9.76
CA GLN A 111 -6.24 -22.01 -8.33
C GLN A 111 -5.72 -20.63 -7.99
N VAL A 112 -6.36 -19.95 -7.03
CA VAL A 112 -5.88 -18.66 -6.53
C VAL A 112 -4.77 -18.90 -5.52
N ALA A 113 -3.57 -18.40 -5.82
CA ALA A 113 -2.41 -18.48 -4.92
C ALA A 113 -2.55 -17.45 -3.80
N ASP A 114 -2.94 -16.23 -4.15
CA ASP A 114 -3.14 -15.15 -3.18
C ASP A 114 -4.05 -14.06 -3.77
N ILE A 115 -4.59 -13.21 -2.87
CA ILE A 115 -5.41 -12.05 -3.24
C ILE A 115 -4.60 -10.78 -2.97
N VAL A 116 -4.46 -9.95 -3.98
CA VAL A 116 -3.66 -8.73 -3.94
C VAL A 116 -4.55 -7.51 -4.13
N LEU A 117 -4.27 -6.43 -3.41
CA LEU A 117 -4.91 -5.14 -3.65
C LEU A 117 -4.52 -4.61 -5.04
N GLU A 118 -5.50 -4.25 -5.86
CA GLU A 118 -5.28 -3.81 -7.25
C GLU A 118 -4.29 -2.64 -7.37
N PRO A 119 -4.37 -1.53 -6.62
CA PRO A 119 -3.36 -0.47 -6.65
C PRO A 119 -1.93 -0.91 -6.32
N LEU A 120 -1.75 -1.95 -5.50
CA LEU A 120 -0.41 -2.49 -5.23
C LEU A 120 0.14 -3.22 -6.46
N ALA A 121 -0.68 -4.00 -7.14
CA ALA A 121 -0.29 -4.69 -8.37
C ALA A 121 0.02 -3.69 -9.49
N SER A 122 -0.82 -2.67 -9.65
CA SER A 122 -0.61 -1.58 -10.61
C SER A 122 0.67 -0.79 -10.31
N ALA A 123 0.94 -0.49 -9.02
CA ALA A 123 2.14 0.21 -8.58
C ALA A 123 3.41 -0.58 -8.90
N GLN A 124 3.37 -1.90 -8.75
CA GLN A 124 4.51 -2.75 -9.08
C GLN A 124 4.83 -2.77 -10.58
N ALA A 125 3.82 -2.55 -11.41
CA ALA A 125 3.98 -2.56 -12.87
C ALA A 125 4.42 -1.21 -13.46
N VAL A 126 4.07 -0.08 -12.81
CA VAL A 126 4.21 1.25 -13.44
C VAL A 126 5.07 2.24 -12.66
N LEU A 127 5.35 2.00 -11.37
CA LEU A 127 6.13 2.91 -10.53
C LEU A 127 7.55 2.39 -10.34
N GLU A 128 8.52 3.29 -10.52
CA GLU A 128 9.90 3.06 -10.13
C GLU A 128 10.10 3.29 -8.62
N ASP A 129 11.13 2.70 -8.05
CA ASP A 129 11.39 2.81 -6.62
C ASP A 129 11.74 4.25 -6.21
N ASP A 130 12.46 4.99 -7.05
CA ASP A 130 12.77 6.40 -6.83
C ASP A 130 11.50 7.27 -6.74
N GLU A 131 10.46 6.93 -7.48
CA GLU A 131 9.18 7.65 -7.43
C GLU A 131 8.44 7.38 -6.13
N LYS A 132 8.47 6.13 -5.66
CA LYS A 132 7.87 5.77 -4.36
C LYS A 132 8.60 6.47 -3.21
N GLU A 133 9.92 6.65 -3.32
CA GLU A 133 10.74 7.40 -2.37
C GLU A 133 10.38 8.89 -2.33
N LEU A 134 10.36 9.53 -3.50
CA LEU A 134 10.09 10.96 -3.63
C LEU A 134 8.64 11.35 -3.31
N GLY A 135 7.76 10.37 -3.26
CA GLY A 135 6.34 10.55 -3.07
C GLY A 135 5.56 10.63 -4.38
N VAL A 136 4.61 9.71 -4.55
CA VAL A 136 3.78 9.61 -5.74
C VAL A 136 2.36 9.17 -5.38
N ALA A 137 1.38 9.72 -6.08
CA ALA A 137 0.01 9.24 -6.04
C ALA A 137 -0.29 8.44 -7.31
N LEU A 138 -0.59 7.16 -7.14
CA LEU A 138 -1.13 6.30 -8.19
C LEU A 138 -2.65 6.44 -8.20
N ILE A 139 -3.19 6.72 -9.38
CA ILE A 139 -4.64 6.80 -9.59
C ILE A 139 -4.98 5.80 -10.69
N ASP A 140 -5.74 4.78 -10.35
CA ASP A 140 -6.24 3.77 -11.27
C ASP A 140 -7.72 4.03 -11.55
N ILE A 141 -8.06 4.35 -12.79
CA ILE A 141 -9.41 4.75 -13.19
C ILE A 141 -10.04 3.59 -13.98
N GLY A 142 -10.85 2.80 -13.29
CA GLY A 142 -11.63 1.72 -13.88
C GLY A 142 -13.01 2.17 -14.38
N GLY A 143 -13.79 1.20 -14.89
CA GLY A 143 -15.14 1.45 -15.39
C GLY A 143 -16.18 1.82 -14.33
N GLY A 144 -15.97 1.47 -13.07
CA GLY A 144 -16.91 1.71 -11.96
C GLY A 144 -16.27 2.20 -10.68
N THR A 145 -14.95 2.08 -10.56
CA THR A 145 -14.14 2.50 -9.41
C THR A 145 -12.97 3.35 -9.86
N CYS A 146 -12.51 4.19 -8.96
CA CYS A 146 -11.25 4.90 -9.06
C CYS A 146 -10.48 4.59 -7.79
N ASP A 147 -9.38 3.91 -7.92
CA ASP A 147 -8.54 3.47 -6.83
C ASP A 147 -7.33 4.39 -6.69
N ILE A 148 -7.05 4.82 -5.48
CA ILE A 148 -5.98 5.76 -5.18
C ILE A 148 -5.03 5.11 -4.19
N ALA A 149 -3.74 5.13 -4.48
CA ALA A 149 -2.68 4.76 -3.57
C ALA A 149 -1.62 5.86 -3.51
N VAL A 150 -1.26 6.28 -2.31
CA VAL A 150 -0.25 7.31 -2.08
C VAL A 150 0.97 6.64 -1.47
N PHE A 151 2.12 6.84 -2.10
CA PHE A 151 3.42 6.37 -1.64
C PHE A 151 4.26 7.55 -1.19
N ALA A 152 5.01 7.38 -0.15
CA ALA A 152 6.04 8.32 0.33
C ALA A 152 7.09 7.52 1.09
N ASP A 153 8.34 7.94 0.98
CA ASP A 153 9.48 7.26 1.63
C ASP A 153 9.53 5.74 1.32
N GLY A 154 9.17 5.35 0.09
CA GLY A 154 9.15 3.97 -0.37
C GLY A 154 7.98 3.12 0.13
N ALA A 155 7.14 3.64 1.02
CA ALA A 155 6.03 2.92 1.63
C ALA A 155 4.66 3.49 1.21
N ILE A 156 3.62 2.66 1.32
CA ILE A 156 2.25 3.10 1.09
C ILE A 156 1.74 3.83 2.35
N VAL A 157 1.30 5.08 2.16
CA VAL A 157 0.84 5.95 3.26
C VAL A 157 -0.67 5.95 3.38
N HIS A 158 -1.34 5.88 2.22
CA HIS A 158 -2.80 5.96 2.17
C HIS A 158 -3.36 5.21 0.97
N THR A 159 -4.50 4.55 1.17
CA THR A 159 -5.30 3.96 0.09
C THR A 159 -6.74 4.43 0.20
N ALA A 160 -7.35 4.73 -0.93
CA ALA A 160 -8.75 5.10 -1.01
C ALA A 160 -9.39 4.54 -2.28
N VAL A 161 -10.68 4.25 -2.21
CA VAL A 161 -11.48 3.81 -3.35
C VAL A 161 -12.68 4.74 -3.48
N CYS A 162 -12.82 5.35 -4.64
CA CYS A 162 -13.95 6.18 -4.99
C CYS A 162 -14.82 5.48 -6.05
N ARG A 163 -16.12 5.72 -6.05
CA ARG A 163 -16.98 5.30 -7.17
C ARG A 163 -16.74 6.26 -8.35
N SER A 164 -16.37 5.69 -9.50
CA SER A 164 -16.22 6.49 -10.72
C SER A 164 -17.59 6.92 -11.24
N ALA A 165 -17.74 8.22 -11.54
CA ALA A 165 -18.90 8.74 -12.23
C ALA A 165 -18.95 8.34 -13.72
N ALA A 166 -17.92 7.69 -14.24
CA ALA A 166 -17.83 7.27 -15.64
C ALA A 166 -18.85 6.17 -16.01
N ALA A 167 -19.55 5.58 -15.05
CA ALA A 167 -20.59 4.56 -15.28
C ALA A 167 -21.85 5.09 -16.01
N THR A 168 -21.92 6.37 -16.35
CA THR A 168 -23.06 6.98 -17.06
C THR A 168 -22.77 7.32 -18.52
N SER A 169 -21.60 7.01 -19.08
CA SER A 169 -21.30 7.22 -20.51
C SER A 169 -21.18 5.87 -21.23
N PRO A 170 -22.03 5.58 -22.22
CA PRO A 170 -21.89 4.38 -23.05
C PRO A 170 -20.90 4.66 -24.16
N THR A 171 -19.60 4.66 -23.87
CA THR A 171 -18.60 4.62 -24.94
C THR A 171 -17.29 4.07 -24.41
N THR A 172 -16.96 2.91 -24.90
CA THR A 172 -15.69 2.19 -24.92
C THR A 172 -14.47 3.09 -24.86
N SER A 173 -13.78 3.06 -23.71
CA SER A 173 -12.39 3.51 -23.62
C SER A 173 -11.59 2.47 -22.83
N PRO A 174 -10.39 2.11 -23.26
CA PRO A 174 -9.54 1.18 -22.53
C PRO A 174 -9.12 1.81 -21.20
N PRO A 175 -8.81 0.99 -20.18
CA PRO A 175 -8.34 1.50 -18.88
C PRO A 175 -7.06 2.31 -19.08
N CYS A 176 -7.09 3.56 -18.65
CA CYS A 176 -5.95 4.46 -18.71
C CYS A 176 -5.36 4.61 -17.31
N CYS A 177 -4.21 4.04 -17.08
CA CYS A 177 -3.38 4.39 -15.93
C CYS A 177 -2.79 5.77 -16.14
N ALA A 178 -3.28 6.77 -15.43
CA ALA A 178 -2.74 8.13 -15.50
C ALA A 178 -1.71 8.35 -14.40
N ARG A 179 -0.46 8.53 -14.83
CA ARG A 179 0.68 8.85 -13.98
C ARG A 179 0.80 10.36 -13.84
N ARG A 180 0.69 10.89 -12.65
CA ARG A 180 1.06 12.28 -12.36
C ARG A 180 2.18 12.30 -11.32
N SER A 181 3.41 12.57 -11.77
CA SER A 181 4.50 12.91 -10.86
C SER A 181 4.41 14.40 -10.53
N THR A 182 4.21 14.75 -9.28
CA THR A 182 4.41 16.11 -8.82
C THR A 182 5.87 16.29 -8.43
N ARG A 183 6.71 16.67 -9.38
CA ARG A 183 8.05 17.16 -9.08
C ARG A 183 7.91 18.49 -8.32
N PRO A 184 8.43 18.64 -7.10
CA PRO A 184 8.47 19.95 -6.47
C PRO A 184 9.42 20.84 -7.29
N ARG A 185 8.88 21.95 -7.83
CA ARG A 185 9.70 22.99 -8.46
C ARG A 185 10.64 23.54 -7.39
N ARG A 186 11.93 23.25 -7.48
CA ARG A 186 12.93 24.03 -6.77
C ARG A 186 12.86 25.45 -7.30
N SER A 187 12.30 26.34 -6.51
CA SER A 187 12.44 27.79 -6.74
C SER A 187 13.87 28.18 -6.44
N SER A 188 14.68 28.36 -7.48
CA SER A 188 15.98 29.04 -7.37
C SER A 188 15.70 30.53 -7.11
N ALA A 189 15.60 30.92 -5.84
CA ALA A 189 15.68 32.31 -5.45
C ALA A 189 17.14 32.75 -5.58
N SER A 190 17.50 33.32 -6.70
CA SER A 190 18.75 34.08 -6.83
C SER A 190 18.62 35.37 -6.05
N THR A 191 19.18 35.44 -4.85
CA THR A 191 19.34 36.67 -4.12
C THR A 191 20.49 37.46 -4.75
N ALA A 192 20.16 38.38 -5.61
CA ALA A 192 21.10 39.41 -6.07
C ALA A 192 21.36 40.40 -4.92
N ALA A 193 22.51 40.27 -4.28
CA ALA A 193 22.99 41.28 -3.33
C ALA A 193 23.36 42.56 -4.09
N ARG A 194 22.53 43.61 -3.99
CA ARG A 194 22.92 44.97 -4.37
C ARG A 194 23.73 45.59 -3.23
N ARG A 195 25.04 45.77 -3.46
CA ARG A 195 25.84 46.74 -2.71
C ARG A 195 25.36 48.16 -3.07
N ALA A 196 24.97 48.93 -2.09
CA ALA A 196 24.91 50.38 -2.18
C ALA A 196 26.02 51.02 -1.34
N ARG A 197 26.63 52.01 -1.88
CA ARG A 197 27.68 52.84 -1.29
C ARG A 197 27.11 53.74 -0.19
#